data_67b94833838e40ef13a6dc2d958070d1
#
_entry.id   67b94833838e40ef13a6dc2d958070d1
#
_cell.length_a   1.000
_cell.length_b   1.000
_cell.length_c   1.000
_cell.angle_alpha   90.00
_cell.angle_beta   90.00
_cell.angle_gamma   90.00
#
_symmetry.space_group_name_H-M   'P 1'
#
loop_
_entity.id
_entity.type
_entity.pdbx_description
1 polymer ?
#
loop_
_entity_poly.entity_id
_entity_poly.type
_entity_poly.pdbx_seq_one_letter_code
_entity_poly.pdbx_strand_id
1 'polypeptide(L)'
;MSSHKSLAGLRVLITRPERQLEPITDTLRQLDGMVFHFSLIEIEKIKSATRIAVIKQKVERLQNYDKLIFVSSNAAKYGAEWIKRHWTKVPTECEIIAIGPSTARIASDLLGCEVIFPQLGSSSEDLISLPSLLDVAHKNIAIFRGTGGREFLASRLIESGAEVDYLEVYSRSPTVQSSQQLLKTITENRINVLTITSGDSLEVMNKMFLESKEHCARLFSIPLIVPSVRLRALAETFGFRLIKLAQGAGVEATVSALQEVALEADKLNSN
;
A
#
# COMPACT_ATOMS: atom_id res chain seq x y z
N MET A 1 -4.75 17.67 25.50
CA MET A 1 -5.00 18.24 24.17
C MET A 1 -3.72 18.18 23.39
N SER A 2 -3.58 17.23 22.46
CA SER A 2 -2.39 17.14 21.59
C SER A 2 -2.46 18.34 20.64
N SER A 3 -1.53 19.29 20.75
CA SER A 3 -1.44 20.39 19.79
C SER A 3 -1.03 19.78 18.44
N HIS A 4 -1.99 19.57 17.56
CA HIS A 4 -1.69 19.19 16.19
C HIS A 4 -0.87 20.31 15.56
N LYS A 5 0.41 20.02 15.28
CA LYS A 5 1.30 20.98 14.64
C LYS A 5 0.84 21.21 13.21
N SER A 6 0.68 22.48 12.82
CA SER A 6 0.26 22.89 11.49
C SER A 6 1.24 22.41 10.42
N LEU A 7 0.71 22.12 9.23
CA LEU A 7 1.47 21.82 8.02
C LEU A 7 1.50 23.02 7.05
N ALA A 8 1.22 24.22 7.57
CA ALA A 8 1.25 25.44 6.78
C ALA A 8 2.59 25.59 6.05
N GLY A 9 2.54 25.98 4.78
CA GLY A 9 3.71 26.07 3.91
C GLY A 9 4.13 24.77 3.24
N LEU A 10 3.66 23.60 3.69
CA LEU A 10 3.91 22.35 2.99
C LEU A 10 2.99 22.18 1.77
N ARG A 11 3.60 21.83 0.66
CA ARG A 11 2.97 21.52 -0.63
C ARG A 11 3.28 20.07 -0.97
N VAL A 12 2.43 19.18 -0.49
CA VAL A 12 2.67 17.74 -0.42
C VAL A 12 2.17 17.05 -1.68
N LEU A 13 3.04 16.32 -2.38
CA LEU A 13 2.63 15.41 -3.45
C LEU A 13 2.34 14.03 -2.89
N ILE A 14 1.07 13.63 -2.96
CA ILE A 14 0.62 12.28 -2.64
C ILE A 14 0.66 11.44 -3.91
N THR A 15 1.33 10.28 -3.84
CA THR A 15 1.54 9.42 -5.02
C THR A 15 0.75 8.10 -4.97
N ARG A 16 -0.12 7.94 -3.99
CA ARG A 16 -0.99 6.77 -3.85
C ARG A 16 -1.98 6.67 -5.00
N PRO A 17 -2.47 5.46 -5.34
CA PRO A 17 -3.61 5.30 -6.22
C PRO A 17 -4.82 6.14 -5.76
N GLU A 18 -5.56 6.72 -6.71
CA GLU A 18 -6.65 7.67 -6.47
C GLU A 18 -7.66 7.20 -5.40
N ARG A 19 -8.04 5.94 -5.41
CA ARG A 19 -9.00 5.35 -4.46
C ARG A 19 -8.51 5.28 -3.00
N GLN A 20 -7.28 5.68 -2.73
CA GLN A 20 -6.65 5.68 -1.39
C GLN A 20 -6.35 7.09 -0.89
N LEU A 21 -6.88 8.11 -1.54
CA LEU A 21 -6.58 9.52 -1.27
C LEU A 21 -7.38 10.11 -0.11
N GLU A 22 -8.68 9.85 -0.05
CA GLU A 22 -9.60 10.58 0.83
C GLU A 22 -9.12 10.72 2.29
N PRO A 23 -8.76 9.64 3.01
CA PRO A 23 -8.44 9.79 4.42
C PRO A 23 -7.21 10.67 4.69
N ILE A 24 -6.18 10.59 3.84
CA ILE A 24 -4.96 11.36 4.04
C ILE A 24 -5.14 12.81 3.59
N THR A 25 -5.86 13.03 2.48
CA THR A 25 -6.09 14.37 1.93
C THR A 25 -6.84 15.25 2.91
N ASP A 26 -7.91 14.73 3.50
CA ASP A 26 -8.72 15.47 4.46
C ASP A 26 -7.94 15.80 5.73
N THR A 27 -7.17 14.83 6.25
CA THR A 27 -6.32 15.06 7.42
C THR A 27 -5.27 16.14 7.16
N LEU A 28 -4.60 16.12 6.00
CA LEU A 28 -3.58 17.11 5.68
C LEU A 28 -4.16 18.51 5.48
N ARG A 29 -5.35 18.63 4.87
CA ARG A 29 -6.05 19.90 4.72
C ARG A 29 -6.51 20.49 6.05
N GLN A 30 -6.99 19.66 6.98
CA GLN A 30 -7.34 20.07 8.34
C GLN A 30 -6.16 20.62 9.13
N LEU A 31 -4.94 20.29 8.72
CA LEU A 31 -3.67 20.77 9.30
C LEU A 31 -3.02 21.89 8.47
N ASP A 32 -3.78 22.57 7.60
CA ASP A 32 -3.34 23.67 6.73
C ASP A 32 -2.32 23.26 5.65
N GLY A 33 -2.14 21.97 5.36
CA GLY A 33 -1.27 21.47 4.30
C GLY A 33 -1.92 21.59 2.91
N MET A 34 -1.16 22.00 1.91
CA MET A 34 -1.61 21.95 0.51
C MET A 34 -1.34 20.56 -0.06
N VAL A 35 -2.36 19.91 -0.61
CA VAL A 35 -2.28 18.53 -1.10
C VAL A 35 -2.46 18.50 -2.60
N PHE A 36 -1.51 17.86 -3.26
CA PHE A 36 -1.52 17.58 -4.69
C PHE A 36 -1.41 16.09 -4.93
N HIS A 37 -1.98 15.62 -6.01
CA HIS A 37 -2.01 14.19 -6.32
C HIS A 37 -1.40 13.90 -7.69
N PHE A 38 -0.58 12.85 -7.72
CA PHE A 38 -0.10 12.23 -8.95
C PHE A 38 0.06 10.73 -8.72
N SER A 39 -0.87 9.93 -9.23
CA SER A 39 -0.77 8.47 -9.09
C SER A 39 0.41 7.92 -9.87
N LEU A 40 1.30 7.20 -9.21
CA LEU A 40 2.43 6.52 -9.86
C LEU A 40 2.08 5.07 -10.24
N ILE A 41 1.11 4.48 -9.55
CA ILE A 41 0.65 3.11 -9.78
C ILE A 41 -0.87 3.10 -9.96
N GLU A 42 -1.32 2.46 -11.00
CA GLU A 42 -2.73 2.20 -11.25
C GLU A 42 -3.13 0.83 -10.69
N ILE A 43 -4.28 0.78 -10.04
CA ILE A 43 -4.88 -0.44 -9.51
C ILE A 43 -6.13 -0.74 -10.33
N GLU A 44 -6.10 -1.84 -11.05
CA GLU A 44 -7.16 -2.22 -11.98
C GLU A 44 -7.72 -3.61 -11.69
N LYS A 45 -8.98 -3.83 -12.07
CA LYS A 45 -9.56 -5.18 -12.12
C LYS A 45 -8.82 -6.01 -13.15
N ILE A 46 -8.73 -7.32 -12.89
CA ILE A 46 -8.19 -8.26 -13.88
C ILE A 46 -9.06 -8.23 -15.14
N LYS A 47 -8.43 -8.01 -16.28
CA LYS A 47 -9.11 -7.93 -17.61
C LYS A 47 -8.90 -9.19 -18.45
N SER A 48 -7.88 -9.99 -18.17
CA SER A 48 -7.57 -11.23 -18.91
C SER A 48 -8.63 -12.28 -18.67
N ALA A 49 -9.27 -12.75 -19.73
CA ALA A 49 -10.30 -13.80 -19.68
C ALA A 49 -9.78 -15.10 -19.03
N THR A 50 -8.55 -15.50 -19.33
CA THR A 50 -7.90 -16.68 -18.73
C THR A 50 -7.73 -16.51 -17.22
N ARG A 51 -7.23 -15.37 -16.75
CA ARG A 51 -7.08 -15.10 -15.30
C ARG A 51 -8.43 -15.02 -14.60
N ILE A 52 -9.42 -14.40 -15.24
CA ILE A 52 -10.81 -14.34 -14.73
C ILE A 52 -11.36 -15.76 -14.52
N ALA A 53 -11.17 -16.68 -15.49
CA ALA A 53 -11.61 -18.06 -15.38
C ALA A 53 -10.94 -18.80 -14.21
N VAL A 54 -9.63 -18.62 -14.03
CA VAL A 54 -8.88 -19.21 -12.91
C VAL A 54 -9.39 -18.70 -11.56
N ILE A 55 -9.55 -17.36 -11.41
CA ILE A 55 -10.08 -16.78 -10.17
C ILE A 55 -11.48 -17.32 -9.88
N LYS A 56 -12.35 -17.32 -10.90
CA LYS A 56 -13.71 -17.85 -10.78
C LYS A 56 -13.72 -19.30 -10.30
N GLN A 57 -12.95 -20.18 -10.92
CA GLN A 57 -12.84 -21.60 -10.55
C GLN A 57 -12.41 -21.76 -9.08
N LYS A 58 -11.43 -20.98 -8.62
CA LYS A 58 -10.95 -21.03 -7.24
C LYS A 58 -11.98 -20.49 -6.25
N VAL A 59 -12.63 -19.37 -6.56
CA VAL A 59 -13.68 -18.78 -5.71
C VAL A 59 -14.92 -19.67 -5.63
N GLU A 60 -15.31 -20.35 -6.71
CA GLU A 60 -16.44 -21.31 -6.71
C GLU A 60 -16.20 -22.51 -5.79
N ARG A 61 -14.94 -22.80 -5.43
CA ARG A 61 -14.52 -23.87 -4.50
C ARG A 61 -14.08 -23.35 -3.14
N LEU A 62 -14.60 -22.20 -2.71
CA LEU A 62 -14.17 -21.53 -1.50
C LEU A 62 -14.29 -22.43 -0.24
N GLN A 63 -15.26 -23.34 -0.20
CA GLN A 63 -15.46 -24.32 0.87
C GLN A 63 -14.31 -25.33 1.02
N ASN A 64 -13.41 -25.42 0.04
CA ASN A 64 -12.26 -26.33 0.09
C ASN A 64 -11.06 -25.69 0.80
N TYR A 65 -11.11 -24.39 1.10
CA TYR A 65 -10.04 -23.70 1.82
C TYR A 65 -10.33 -23.64 3.32
N ASP A 66 -9.32 -23.96 4.10
CA ASP A 66 -9.35 -23.77 5.57
C ASP A 66 -9.14 -22.28 5.92
N LYS A 67 -8.36 -21.55 5.11
CA LYS A 67 -8.00 -20.17 5.41
C LYS A 67 -7.98 -19.29 4.15
N LEU A 68 -8.52 -18.06 4.29
CA LEU A 68 -8.43 -17.02 3.27
C LEU A 68 -7.59 -15.87 3.79
N ILE A 69 -6.49 -15.56 3.13
CA ILE A 69 -5.56 -14.51 3.55
C ILE A 69 -5.63 -13.31 2.60
N PHE A 70 -5.92 -12.13 3.15
CA PHE A 70 -5.92 -10.87 2.41
C PHE A 70 -4.66 -10.06 2.72
N VAL A 71 -3.75 -9.95 1.74
CA VAL A 71 -2.44 -9.30 1.95
C VAL A 71 -2.43 -7.78 1.66
N SER A 72 -3.56 -7.17 1.46
CA SER A 72 -3.71 -5.71 1.31
C SER A 72 -5.18 -5.29 1.32
N SER A 73 -5.44 -4.00 1.57
CA SER A 73 -6.78 -3.40 1.45
C SER A 73 -7.41 -3.60 0.06
N ASN A 74 -6.60 -3.56 -1.00
CA ASN A 74 -7.08 -3.85 -2.36
C ASN A 74 -7.41 -5.34 -2.53
N ALA A 75 -6.61 -6.24 -1.96
CA ALA A 75 -6.90 -7.67 -1.97
C ALA A 75 -8.23 -7.97 -1.26
N ALA A 76 -8.48 -7.35 -0.10
CA ALA A 76 -9.75 -7.46 0.62
C ALA A 76 -10.93 -6.94 -0.22
N LYS A 77 -10.79 -5.74 -0.81
CA LYS A 77 -11.83 -5.12 -1.63
C LYS A 77 -12.18 -5.95 -2.87
N TYR A 78 -11.19 -6.26 -3.69
CA TYR A 78 -11.42 -7.02 -4.93
C TYR A 78 -11.74 -8.49 -4.68
N GLY A 79 -11.14 -9.10 -3.63
CA GLY A 79 -11.44 -10.45 -3.21
C GLY A 79 -12.89 -10.59 -2.71
N ALA A 80 -13.35 -9.65 -1.88
CA ALA A 80 -14.74 -9.63 -1.43
C ALA A 80 -15.72 -9.42 -2.60
N GLU A 81 -15.41 -8.62 -3.62
CA GLU A 81 -16.22 -8.50 -4.83
C GLU A 81 -16.36 -9.86 -5.55
N TRP A 82 -15.27 -10.65 -5.63
CA TRP A 82 -15.30 -11.99 -6.22
C TRP A 82 -16.10 -12.97 -5.37
N ILE A 83 -15.90 -12.99 -4.06
CA ILE A 83 -16.61 -13.87 -3.13
C ILE A 83 -18.12 -13.60 -3.22
N LYS A 84 -18.56 -12.36 -3.10
CA LYS A 84 -19.97 -11.96 -3.13
C LYS A 84 -20.72 -12.28 -4.44
N ARG A 85 -20.00 -12.47 -5.53
CA ARG A 85 -20.64 -12.89 -6.82
C ARG A 85 -21.02 -14.36 -6.83
N HIS A 86 -20.38 -15.19 -6.03
CA HIS A 86 -20.51 -16.63 -6.03
C HIS A 86 -21.06 -17.20 -4.72
N TRP A 87 -20.94 -16.45 -3.62
CA TRP A 87 -21.30 -16.86 -2.29
C TRP A 87 -22.11 -15.78 -1.57
N THR A 88 -23.21 -16.19 -0.93
CA THR A 88 -24.02 -15.31 -0.05
C THR A 88 -23.29 -14.99 1.24
N LYS A 89 -22.55 -15.99 1.77
CA LYS A 89 -21.70 -15.87 2.96
C LYS A 89 -20.44 -16.69 2.75
N VAL A 90 -19.35 -16.29 3.40
CA VAL A 90 -18.14 -17.10 3.47
C VAL A 90 -18.45 -18.37 4.28
N PRO A 91 -17.93 -19.56 3.90
CA PRO A 91 -18.07 -20.79 4.68
C PRO A 91 -17.61 -20.60 6.13
N THR A 92 -18.38 -21.09 7.10
CA THR A 92 -18.13 -20.86 8.54
C THR A 92 -16.86 -21.51 9.06
N GLU A 93 -16.45 -22.59 8.42
CA GLU A 93 -15.23 -23.35 8.73
C GLU A 93 -13.95 -22.67 8.24
N CYS A 94 -14.10 -21.65 7.38
CA CYS A 94 -12.99 -20.98 6.78
C CYS A 94 -12.56 -19.76 7.61
N GLU A 95 -11.35 -19.77 8.13
CA GLU A 95 -10.78 -18.61 8.84
C GLU A 95 -10.41 -17.50 7.87
N ILE A 96 -10.81 -16.28 8.19
CA ILE A 96 -10.45 -15.09 7.42
C ILE A 96 -9.32 -14.36 8.11
N ILE A 97 -8.23 -14.14 7.39
CA ILE A 97 -7.01 -13.53 7.93
C ILE A 97 -6.63 -12.33 7.06
N ALA A 98 -6.18 -11.25 7.71
CA ALA A 98 -5.72 -10.05 7.02
C ALA A 98 -4.32 -9.66 7.50
N ILE A 99 -3.55 -9.01 6.62
CA ILE A 99 -2.18 -8.60 6.91
C ILE A 99 -2.08 -7.54 8.03
N GLY A 100 -3.16 -6.86 8.32
CA GLY A 100 -3.19 -5.83 9.37
C GLY A 100 -4.56 -5.17 9.53
N PRO A 101 -4.72 -4.26 10.49
CA PRO A 101 -6.02 -3.75 10.94
C PRO A 101 -6.84 -3.06 9.85
N SER A 102 -6.21 -2.27 8.99
CA SER A 102 -6.91 -1.59 7.88
C SER A 102 -7.50 -2.59 6.87
N THR A 103 -6.76 -3.64 6.53
CA THR A 103 -7.22 -4.71 5.63
C THR A 103 -8.32 -5.54 6.30
N ALA A 104 -8.16 -5.84 7.60
CA ALA A 104 -9.13 -6.58 8.39
C ALA A 104 -10.48 -5.87 8.45
N ARG A 105 -10.48 -4.56 8.73
CA ARG A 105 -11.70 -3.76 8.75
C ARG A 105 -12.43 -3.83 7.41
N ILE A 106 -11.72 -3.61 6.30
CA ILE A 106 -12.33 -3.66 4.96
C ILE A 106 -12.91 -5.06 4.66
N ALA A 107 -12.17 -6.12 4.99
CA ALA A 107 -12.64 -7.48 4.80
C ALA A 107 -13.89 -7.78 5.64
N SER A 108 -13.88 -7.41 6.94
CA SER A 108 -15.01 -7.59 7.86
C SER A 108 -16.24 -6.80 7.41
N ASP A 109 -16.09 -5.51 7.07
CA ASP A 109 -17.19 -4.67 6.58
C ASP A 109 -17.82 -5.22 5.28
N LEU A 110 -16.99 -5.77 4.40
CA LEU A 110 -17.47 -6.29 3.11
C LEU A 110 -18.02 -7.71 3.21
N LEU A 111 -17.43 -8.59 4.02
CA LEU A 111 -17.82 -10.02 4.08
C LEU A 111 -18.78 -10.32 5.23
N GLY A 112 -18.93 -9.41 6.20
CA GLY A 112 -19.81 -9.57 7.35
C GLY A 112 -19.36 -10.68 8.31
N CYS A 113 -18.05 -10.89 8.47
CA CYS A 113 -17.46 -11.93 9.30
C CYS A 113 -16.30 -11.39 10.13
N GLU A 114 -15.90 -12.16 11.15
CA GLU A 114 -14.70 -11.89 11.92
C GLU A 114 -13.44 -12.10 11.07
N VAL A 115 -12.43 -11.25 11.29
CA VAL A 115 -11.17 -11.30 10.56
C VAL A 115 -10.01 -11.24 11.55
N ILE A 116 -9.16 -12.24 11.50
CA ILE A 116 -7.95 -12.35 12.34
C ILE A 116 -6.83 -11.52 11.69
N PHE A 117 -6.07 -10.78 12.50
CA PHE A 117 -4.92 -9.99 12.02
C PHE A 117 -3.88 -9.78 13.13
N PRO A 118 -2.59 -9.52 12.77
CA PRO A 118 -1.56 -9.19 13.75
C PRO A 118 -1.88 -7.90 14.50
N GLN A 119 -1.77 -7.93 15.84
CA GLN A 119 -2.00 -6.74 16.68
C GLN A 119 -0.85 -5.73 16.57
N LEU A 120 0.36 -6.19 16.26
CA LEU A 120 1.55 -5.39 16.06
C LEU A 120 2.09 -5.66 14.65
N GLY A 121 2.40 -4.61 13.92
CA GLY A 121 2.89 -4.70 12.55
C GLY A 121 1.81 -4.95 11.50
N SER A 122 2.23 -5.07 10.25
CA SER A 122 1.37 -5.36 9.08
C SER A 122 2.23 -5.86 7.89
N SER A 123 3.24 -6.64 8.20
CA SER A 123 4.11 -7.30 7.23
C SER A 123 3.75 -8.79 7.08
N SER A 124 4.31 -9.44 6.06
CA SER A 124 4.19 -10.89 5.90
C SER A 124 4.88 -11.65 7.05
N GLU A 125 5.92 -11.05 7.60
CA GLU A 125 6.68 -11.55 8.75
C GLU A 125 5.82 -11.53 10.02
N ASP A 126 5.07 -10.45 10.26
CA ASP A 126 4.13 -10.35 11.38
C ASP A 126 2.96 -11.32 11.22
N LEU A 127 2.47 -11.46 9.99
CA LEU A 127 1.34 -12.33 9.67
C LEU A 127 1.65 -13.80 10.00
N ILE A 128 2.81 -14.31 9.61
CA ILE A 128 3.25 -15.69 9.86
C ILE A 128 3.34 -16.02 11.35
N SER A 129 3.56 -15.02 12.20
CA SER A 129 3.63 -15.20 13.65
C SER A 129 2.28 -15.38 14.33
N LEU A 130 1.17 -15.29 13.60
CA LEU A 130 -0.16 -15.53 14.15
C LEU A 130 -0.32 -16.99 14.58
N PRO A 131 -0.91 -17.26 15.77
CA PRO A 131 -1.18 -18.62 16.25
C PRO A 131 -1.92 -19.49 15.22
N SER A 132 -2.87 -18.91 14.47
CA SER A 132 -3.63 -19.60 13.42
C SER A 132 -2.79 -20.00 12.20
N LEU A 133 -1.56 -19.51 12.06
CA LEU A 133 -0.66 -19.85 10.95
C LEU A 133 0.58 -20.66 11.39
N LEU A 134 0.70 -21.02 12.67
CA LEU A 134 1.83 -21.84 13.18
C LEU A 134 1.67 -23.32 12.83
N ASP A 135 0.44 -23.83 12.83
CA ASP A 135 0.15 -25.23 12.46
C ASP A 135 -0.78 -25.24 11.25
N VAL A 136 -0.17 -25.33 10.07
CA VAL A 136 -0.86 -25.31 8.78
C VAL A 136 -0.58 -26.54 7.92
N ALA A 137 0.00 -27.59 8.52
CA ALA A 137 0.23 -28.84 7.81
C ALA A 137 -1.08 -29.41 7.25
N HIS A 138 -1.08 -29.75 5.95
CA HIS A 138 -2.26 -30.25 5.20
C HIS A 138 -3.44 -29.28 5.12
N LYS A 139 -3.23 -27.97 5.41
CA LYS A 139 -4.26 -26.94 5.26
C LYS A 139 -4.26 -26.36 3.84
N ASN A 140 -5.44 -26.16 3.29
CA ASN A 140 -5.64 -25.46 2.03
C ASN A 140 -5.80 -23.96 2.29
N ILE A 141 -4.90 -23.15 1.76
CA ILE A 141 -4.84 -21.71 2.03
C ILE A 141 -4.96 -20.93 0.73
N ALA A 142 -5.93 -20.02 0.66
CA ALA A 142 -6.06 -19.08 -0.46
C ALA A 142 -5.50 -17.71 -0.08
N ILE A 143 -4.51 -17.22 -0.84
CA ILE A 143 -3.94 -15.89 -0.66
C ILE A 143 -4.49 -14.94 -1.72
N PHE A 144 -5.35 -14.02 -1.30
CA PHE A 144 -5.86 -12.93 -2.15
C PHE A 144 -4.81 -11.81 -2.25
N ARG A 145 -4.38 -11.52 -3.49
CA ARG A 145 -3.31 -10.56 -3.76
C ARG A 145 -3.49 -9.83 -5.09
N GLY A 146 -2.64 -8.85 -5.36
CA GLY A 146 -2.43 -8.31 -6.70
C GLY A 146 -1.51 -9.21 -7.53
N THR A 147 -1.49 -9.01 -8.85
CA THR A 147 -0.57 -9.71 -9.75
C THR A 147 0.88 -9.45 -9.36
N GLY A 148 1.68 -10.50 -9.29
CA GLY A 148 3.07 -10.42 -8.85
C GLY A 148 3.21 -10.11 -7.36
N GLY A 149 4.42 -9.72 -6.95
CA GLY A 149 4.75 -9.37 -5.57
C GLY A 149 5.53 -10.45 -4.84
N ARG A 150 5.75 -10.25 -3.53
CA ARG A 150 6.63 -11.12 -2.73
C ARG A 150 6.06 -12.53 -2.56
N GLU A 151 6.91 -13.53 -2.72
CA GLU A 151 6.55 -14.95 -2.53
C GLU A 151 6.76 -15.43 -1.07
N PHE A 152 7.34 -14.58 -0.23
CA PHE A 152 7.75 -14.93 1.13
C PHE A 152 6.66 -15.62 1.95
N LEU A 153 5.45 -15.06 1.96
CA LEU A 153 4.34 -15.63 2.75
C LEU A 153 3.98 -17.04 2.29
N ALA A 154 3.80 -17.24 0.99
CA ALA A 154 3.44 -18.54 0.44
C ALA A 154 4.57 -19.56 0.63
N SER A 155 5.82 -19.17 0.40
CA SER A 155 6.97 -20.06 0.60
C SER A 155 7.03 -20.57 2.04
N ARG A 156 6.83 -19.68 3.03
CA ARG A 156 6.84 -20.09 4.46
C ARG A 156 5.66 -21.01 4.81
N LEU A 157 4.46 -20.75 4.28
CA LEU A 157 3.30 -21.62 4.51
C LEU A 157 3.49 -22.99 3.85
N ILE A 158 4.02 -23.05 2.64
CA ILE A 158 4.36 -24.31 1.94
C ILE A 158 5.46 -25.09 2.68
N GLU A 159 6.50 -24.41 3.15
CA GLU A 159 7.54 -25.01 4.00
C GLU A 159 6.97 -25.64 5.29
N SER A 160 5.87 -25.07 5.81
CA SER A 160 5.12 -25.57 6.96
C SER A 160 4.08 -26.64 6.60
N GLY A 161 4.06 -27.12 5.34
CA GLY A 161 3.20 -28.23 4.88
C GLY A 161 1.79 -27.83 4.41
N ALA A 162 1.52 -26.55 4.17
CA ALA A 162 0.25 -26.10 3.61
C ALA A 162 0.22 -26.24 2.07
N GLU A 163 -0.98 -26.42 1.52
CA GLU A 163 -1.28 -26.22 0.11
C GLU A 163 -1.73 -24.77 -0.11
N VAL A 164 -1.03 -24.03 -0.97
CA VAL A 164 -1.26 -22.59 -1.13
C VAL A 164 -1.70 -22.25 -2.55
N ASP A 165 -2.83 -21.59 -2.66
CA ASP A 165 -3.35 -21.04 -3.90
C ASP A 165 -3.29 -19.51 -3.89
N TYR A 166 -2.80 -18.91 -4.99
CA TYR A 166 -2.93 -17.47 -5.21
C TYR A 166 -4.23 -17.13 -5.96
N LEU A 167 -4.95 -16.14 -5.41
CA LEU A 167 -6.05 -15.45 -6.08
C LEU A 167 -5.59 -14.02 -6.41
N GLU A 168 -5.08 -13.83 -7.61
CA GLU A 168 -4.62 -12.53 -8.10
C GLU A 168 -5.81 -11.70 -8.58
N VAL A 169 -6.50 -11.05 -7.65
CA VAL A 169 -7.81 -10.41 -7.87
C VAL A 169 -7.75 -8.98 -8.44
N TYR A 170 -6.57 -8.39 -8.52
CA TYR A 170 -6.33 -7.10 -9.16
C TYR A 170 -4.92 -7.04 -9.77
N SER A 171 -4.72 -6.14 -10.72
CA SER A 171 -3.41 -5.84 -11.29
C SER A 171 -2.89 -4.48 -10.79
N ARG A 172 -1.56 -4.37 -10.78
CA ARG A 172 -0.84 -3.12 -10.61
C ARG A 172 -0.04 -2.84 -11.86
N SER A 173 -0.09 -1.62 -12.33
CA SER A 173 0.72 -1.17 -13.45
C SER A 173 1.27 0.23 -13.16
N PRO A 174 2.42 0.58 -13.71
CA PRO A 174 2.84 1.98 -13.73
C PRO A 174 1.76 2.85 -14.34
N THR A 175 1.67 4.09 -13.84
CA THR A 175 0.75 5.06 -14.42
C THR A 175 1.00 5.28 -15.91
N VAL A 176 -0.04 5.59 -16.65
CA VAL A 176 0.05 6.03 -18.07
C VAL A 176 0.45 7.50 -18.18
N GLN A 177 0.48 8.24 -17.08
CA GLN A 177 0.94 9.64 -17.07
C GLN A 177 2.44 9.72 -17.36
N SER A 178 2.85 10.77 -18.05
CA SER A 178 4.25 10.94 -18.46
C SER A 178 5.12 11.61 -17.38
N SER A 179 6.44 11.44 -17.49
CA SER A 179 7.44 12.17 -16.69
C SER A 179 7.29 13.69 -16.82
N GLN A 180 6.92 14.19 -17.99
CA GLN A 180 6.65 15.61 -18.22
C GLN A 180 5.44 16.11 -17.41
N GLN A 181 4.37 15.32 -17.31
CA GLN A 181 3.22 15.67 -16.49
C GLN A 181 3.58 15.70 -15.00
N LEU A 182 4.40 14.74 -14.53
CA LEU A 182 4.90 14.74 -13.17
C LEU A 182 5.75 15.98 -12.89
N LEU A 183 6.71 16.30 -13.77
CA LEU A 183 7.55 17.48 -13.67
C LEU A 183 6.72 18.77 -13.65
N LYS A 184 5.73 18.88 -14.54
CA LYS A 184 4.78 20.00 -14.57
C LYS A 184 4.03 20.13 -13.26
N THR A 185 3.48 19.02 -12.73
CA THR A 185 2.79 19.01 -11.43
C THR A 185 3.68 19.52 -10.31
N ILE A 186 4.95 19.06 -10.26
CA ILE A 186 5.91 19.47 -9.24
C ILE A 186 6.27 20.95 -9.34
N THR A 187 6.54 21.44 -10.55
CA THR A 187 7.03 22.81 -10.76
C THR A 187 5.93 23.85 -10.62
N GLU A 188 4.80 23.68 -11.28
CA GLU A 188 3.69 24.64 -11.26
C GLU A 188 3.08 24.76 -9.86
N ASN A 189 2.97 23.64 -9.17
CA ASN A 189 2.44 23.62 -7.80
C ASN A 189 3.52 23.84 -6.73
N ARG A 190 4.77 24.10 -7.12
CA ARG A 190 5.90 24.34 -6.20
C ARG A 190 5.97 23.29 -5.09
N ILE A 191 5.83 22.01 -5.48
CA ILE A 191 5.86 20.89 -4.52
C ILE A 191 7.18 20.91 -3.76
N ASN A 192 7.09 20.83 -2.43
CA ASN A 192 8.24 20.86 -1.54
C ASN A 192 8.36 19.62 -0.64
N VAL A 193 7.42 18.66 -0.74
CA VAL A 193 7.50 17.35 -0.08
C VAL A 193 6.86 16.29 -0.96
N LEU A 194 7.51 15.15 -1.09
CA LEU A 194 7.01 13.95 -1.78
C LEU A 194 6.67 12.86 -0.79
N THR A 195 5.64 12.04 -1.08
CA THR A 195 5.32 10.85 -0.28
C THR A 195 5.29 9.61 -1.15
N ILE A 196 5.91 8.54 -0.68
CA ILE A 196 5.92 7.21 -1.32
C ILE A 196 5.46 6.16 -0.31
N THR A 197 4.69 5.18 -0.75
CA THR A 197 4.17 4.10 0.12
C THR A 197 4.54 2.70 -0.33
N SER A 198 5.14 2.54 -1.52
CA SER A 198 5.56 1.22 -2.04
C SER A 198 6.85 1.30 -2.85
N GLY A 199 7.56 0.17 -2.98
CA GLY A 199 8.74 0.05 -3.83
C GLY A 199 8.42 0.31 -5.29
N ASP A 200 7.33 -0.29 -5.79
CA ASP A 200 6.88 -0.10 -7.18
C ASP A 200 6.69 1.40 -7.51
N SER A 201 6.05 2.15 -6.60
CA SER A 201 5.88 3.61 -6.78
C SER A 201 7.23 4.35 -6.77
N LEU A 202 8.15 3.94 -5.91
CA LEU A 202 9.48 4.56 -5.84
C LEU A 202 10.29 4.30 -7.11
N GLU A 203 10.24 3.10 -7.66
CA GLU A 203 10.88 2.74 -8.93
C GLU A 203 10.31 3.53 -10.11
N VAL A 204 8.97 3.65 -10.19
CA VAL A 204 8.31 4.47 -11.22
C VAL A 204 8.71 5.93 -11.09
N MET A 205 8.72 6.50 -9.87
CA MET A 205 9.15 7.89 -9.65
C MET A 205 10.61 8.08 -10.06
N ASN A 206 11.50 7.17 -9.66
CA ASN A 206 12.91 7.22 -10.04
C ASN A 206 13.08 7.25 -11.56
N LYS A 207 12.41 6.35 -12.28
CA LYS A 207 12.44 6.32 -13.74
C LYS A 207 11.99 7.65 -14.35
N MET A 208 10.85 8.19 -13.90
CA MET A 208 10.32 9.47 -14.37
C MET A 208 11.27 10.64 -14.07
N PHE A 209 11.95 10.63 -12.92
CA PHE A 209 12.91 11.66 -12.56
C PHE A 209 14.16 11.61 -13.47
N LEU A 210 14.66 10.42 -13.75
CA LEU A 210 15.79 10.23 -14.68
C LEU A 210 15.44 10.68 -16.10
N GLU A 211 14.23 10.45 -16.57
CA GLU A 211 13.74 10.93 -17.87
C GLU A 211 13.66 12.47 -17.94
N SER A 212 13.55 13.14 -16.81
CA SER A 212 13.48 14.61 -16.72
C SER A 212 14.83 15.33 -16.85
N LYS A 213 15.93 14.61 -17.09
CA LYS A 213 17.29 15.07 -17.43
C LYS A 213 17.77 16.30 -16.64
N GLU A 214 17.58 17.51 -17.20
CA GLU A 214 18.07 18.78 -16.63
C GLU A 214 17.52 19.10 -15.24
N HIS A 215 16.32 18.59 -14.91
CA HIS A 215 15.68 18.81 -13.61
C HIS A 215 16.00 17.72 -12.58
N CYS A 216 16.66 16.65 -12.99
CA CYS A 216 16.87 15.44 -12.19
C CYS A 216 17.48 15.75 -10.81
N ALA A 217 18.59 16.50 -10.75
CA ALA A 217 19.26 16.83 -9.49
C ALA A 217 18.37 17.59 -8.51
N ARG A 218 17.53 18.52 -9.01
CA ARG A 218 16.56 19.26 -8.20
C ARG A 218 15.45 18.36 -7.66
N LEU A 219 14.93 17.46 -8.50
CA LEU A 219 13.86 16.54 -8.09
C LEU A 219 14.30 15.60 -6.96
N PHE A 220 15.52 15.06 -7.02
CA PHE A 220 16.10 14.23 -5.97
C PHE A 220 16.45 15.00 -4.68
N SER A 221 16.42 16.34 -4.71
CA SER A 221 16.63 17.20 -3.53
C SER A 221 15.33 17.57 -2.81
N ILE A 222 14.15 17.20 -3.35
CA ILE A 222 12.88 17.41 -2.65
C ILE A 222 12.79 16.39 -1.50
N PRO A 223 12.43 16.80 -0.27
CA PRO A 223 12.17 15.89 0.84
C PRO A 223 11.20 14.76 0.47
N LEU A 224 11.60 13.52 0.74
CA LEU A 224 10.84 12.31 0.45
C LEU A 224 10.45 11.59 1.74
N ILE A 225 9.16 11.37 1.94
CA ILE A 225 8.64 10.55 3.05
C ILE A 225 8.44 9.11 2.58
N VAL A 226 9.02 8.17 3.31
CA VAL A 226 8.94 6.73 3.05
C VAL A 226 8.51 5.96 4.31
N PRO A 227 7.74 4.85 4.20
CA PRO A 227 7.15 4.17 5.35
C PRO A 227 8.04 3.13 6.02
N SER A 228 9.23 2.86 5.53
CA SER A 228 10.09 1.80 6.08
C SER A 228 11.57 2.02 5.79
N VAL A 229 12.42 1.44 6.64
CA VAL A 229 13.89 1.45 6.49
C VAL A 229 14.30 0.85 5.13
N ARG A 230 13.63 -0.20 4.69
CA ARG A 230 13.89 -0.82 3.37
C ARG A 230 13.67 0.17 2.23
N LEU A 231 12.57 0.95 2.25
CA LEU A 231 12.31 1.94 1.21
C LEU A 231 13.23 3.15 1.31
N ARG A 232 13.67 3.51 2.52
CA ARG A 232 14.71 4.51 2.72
C ARG A 232 16.01 4.09 2.03
N ALA A 233 16.49 2.88 2.31
CA ALA A 233 17.72 2.37 1.68
C ALA A 233 17.59 2.33 0.14
N LEU A 234 16.45 1.90 -0.39
CA LEU A 234 16.21 1.93 -1.85
C LEU A 234 16.21 3.35 -2.41
N ALA A 235 15.59 4.33 -1.72
CA ALA A 235 15.58 5.72 -2.15
C ALA A 235 16.98 6.34 -2.14
N GLU A 236 17.81 6.00 -1.16
CA GLU A 236 19.22 6.40 -1.09
C GLU A 236 20.01 5.89 -2.31
N THR A 237 19.80 4.63 -2.73
CA THR A 237 20.45 4.07 -3.95
C THR A 237 20.00 4.79 -5.24
N PHE A 238 18.80 5.35 -5.27
CA PHE A 238 18.30 6.14 -6.40
C PHE A 238 18.79 7.59 -6.41
N GLY A 239 19.41 8.06 -5.32
CA GLY A 239 20.00 9.39 -5.23
C GLY A 239 19.14 10.42 -4.51
N PHE A 240 18.05 10.03 -3.84
CA PHE A 240 17.33 10.93 -2.96
C PHE A 240 18.21 11.34 -1.77
N ARG A 241 18.25 12.63 -1.44
CA ARG A 241 19.15 13.19 -0.44
C ARG A 241 18.47 13.48 0.89
N LEU A 242 17.21 13.89 0.85
CA LEU A 242 16.42 14.27 2.02
C LEU A 242 15.30 13.25 2.22
N ILE A 243 15.55 12.23 3.02
CA ILE A 243 14.59 11.15 3.24
C ILE A 243 14.14 11.13 4.70
N LYS A 244 12.83 11.21 4.90
CA LYS A 244 12.20 11.10 6.22
C LYS A 244 11.48 9.77 6.35
N LEU A 245 11.72 9.08 7.46
CA LEU A 245 11.10 7.80 7.75
C LEU A 245 9.79 8.03 8.52
N ALA A 246 8.67 7.61 7.94
CA ALA A 246 7.41 7.47 8.66
C ALA A 246 7.35 6.09 9.35
N GLN A 247 6.65 6.00 10.47
CA GLN A 247 6.47 4.75 11.23
C GLN A 247 5.37 3.86 10.60
N GLY A 248 5.45 3.64 9.29
CA GLY A 248 4.49 2.88 8.50
C GLY A 248 3.83 3.67 7.38
N ALA A 249 2.98 2.98 6.58
CA ALA A 249 2.29 3.56 5.42
C ALA A 249 0.91 4.18 5.77
N GLY A 250 0.53 4.21 7.04
CA GLY A 250 -0.74 4.77 7.53
C GLY A 250 -0.81 6.29 7.41
N VAL A 251 -2.02 6.82 7.55
CA VAL A 251 -2.26 8.28 7.53
C VAL A 251 -1.53 8.97 8.66
N GLU A 252 -1.72 8.50 9.89
CA GLU A 252 -1.11 9.07 11.11
C GLU A 252 0.42 9.09 11.04
N ALA A 253 1.03 7.99 10.61
CA ALA A 253 2.49 7.90 10.46
C ALA A 253 3.02 8.89 9.40
N THR A 254 2.30 9.05 8.28
CA THR A 254 2.65 10.01 7.23
C THR A 254 2.51 11.45 7.73
N VAL A 255 1.43 11.77 8.45
CA VAL A 255 1.19 13.08 9.04
C VAL A 255 2.28 13.45 10.05
N SER A 256 2.63 12.52 10.94
CA SER A 256 3.70 12.73 11.92
C SER A 256 5.04 13.08 11.25
N ALA A 257 5.40 12.34 10.19
CA ALA A 257 6.62 12.61 9.42
C ALA A 257 6.57 13.97 8.69
N LEU A 258 5.41 14.38 8.17
CA LEU A 258 5.21 15.70 7.56
C LEU A 258 5.35 16.83 8.59
N GLN A 259 4.84 16.65 9.79
CA GLN A 259 4.98 17.62 10.88
C GLN A 259 6.44 17.83 11.29
N GLU A 260 7.25 16.76 11.25
CA GLU A 260 8.70 16.89 11.49
C GLU A 260 9.37 17.71 10.37
N VAL A 261 9.01 17.49 9.09
CA VAL A 261 9.52 18.26 7.96
C VAL A 261 9.14 19.74 8.08
N ALA A 262 7.89 20.03 8.46
CA ALA A 262 7.44 21.43 8.68
C ALA A 262 8.28 22.14 9.73
N LEU A 263 8.53 21.49 10.88
CA LEU A 263 9.35 22.04 11.95
C LEU A 263 10.81 22.30 11.56
N GLU A 264 11.39 21.45 10.72
CA GLU A 264 12.74 21.63 10.20
C GLU A 264 12.80 22.84 9.25
N ALA A 265 11.78 23.02 8.41
CA ALA A 265 11.68 24.17 7.50
C ALA A 265 11.52 25.51 8.27
N ASP A 266 10.70 25.53 9.32
CA ASP A 266 10.49 26.73 10.15
C ASP A 266 11.77 27.16 10.87
N LYS A 267 12.57 26.21 11.35
CA LYS A 267 13.87 26.51 11.99
C LYS A 267 14.88 27.12 11.02
N LEU A 268 14.87 26.67 9.76
CA LEU A 268 15.76 27.21 8.72
C LEU A 268 15.36 28.64 8.29
N ASN A 269 14.07 28.98 8.35
CA ASN A 269 13.55 30.29 8.00
C ASN A 269 13.66 31.32 9.16
N SER A 270 13.91 30.83 10.37
CA SER A 270 14.03 31.68 11.60
C SER A 270 15.47 32.06 11.97
N ASN A 271 16.48 31.54 11.25
CA ASN A 271 17.88 31.85 11.34
C ASN A 271 18.34 32.69 10.14
#